data_76bc0978e4387fc8a56001a64fe5cab5
#
_entry.id   76bc0978e4387fc8a56001a64fe5cab5
#
_cell.length_a   1.000
_cell.length_b   1.000
_cell.length_c   1.000
_cell.angle_alpha   90.00
_cell.angle_beta   90.00
_cell.angle_gamma   90.00
#
_symmetry.space_group_name_H-M   'P 1'
#
loop_
_entity.id
_entity.type
_entity.pdbx_description
1 polymer ?
#
loop_
_entity_poly.entity_id
_entity_poly.type
_entity_poly.pdbx_seq_one_letter_code
_entity_poly.pdbx_strand_id
1 'polypeptide(L)'
;MQPLPPEDIDVKMKTLESYKFMKLVIFTVVGLFFGVFIGAAYFGMKYLSSGKLTSAEYLKNVYSIKNIAVLHESSFSKEVANSKLLLENAIEIISKGKKKVVLVSTLDGKEIANATEAISNTLSKLGVSFDLVKDCELKEIIYSDAVIVIEKLDVSLLDATRNEIELLQSYKAPLEGIVYA
;
A
#
# COMPACT_ATOMS: atom_id res chain seq x y z
N MET A 1 -4.93 -14.49 75.86
CA MET A 1 -4.49 -13.83 74.56
C MET A 1 -4.33 -12.36 74.89
N GLN A 2 -3.13 -11.81 74.82
CA GLN A 2 -2.87 -10.36 75.00
C GLN A 2 -3.26 -9.64 73.71
N PRO A 3 -4.00 -8.51 73.78
CA PRO A 3 -4.29 -7.71 72.62
C PRO A 3 -3.00 -7.12 72.04
N LEU A 4 -2.87 -7.12 70.73
CA LEU A 4 -1.71 -6.55 70.01
C LEU A 4 -1.65 -5.03 70.32
N PRO A 5 -0.46 -4.49 70.52
CA PRO A 5 -0.31 -3.04 70.71
C PRO A 5 -0.79 -2.26 69.47
N PRO A 6 -1.40 -1.10 69.65
CA PRO A 6 -2.00 -0.31 68.54
C PRO A 6 -1.00 0.07 67.44
N GLU A 7 0.28 0.26 67.75
CA GLU A 7 1.34 0.55 66.78
C GLU A 7 1.55 -0.58 65.76
N ASP A 8 1.43 -1.86 66.18
CA ASP A 8 1.57 -3.03 65.28
C ASP A 8 0.39 -3.16 64.33
N ILE A 9 -0.80 -2.65 64.67
CA ILE A 9 -1.98 -2.65 63.83
C ILE A 9 -1.84 -1.64 62.70
N ASP A 10 -1.35 -0.43 63.00
CA ASP A 10 -1.16 0.61 61.99
C ASP A 10 -0.07 0.29 60.98
N VAL A 11 1.02 -0.33 61.41
CA VAL A 11 2.07 -0.83 60.48
C VAL A 11 1.55 -1.95 59.57
N LYS A 12 0.76 -2.88 60.08
CA LYS A 12 0.14 -3.94 59.26
C LYS A 12 -0.90 -3.39 58.30
N MET A 13 -1.69 -2.38 58.69
CA MET A 13 -2.65 -1.77 57.74
C MET A 13 -1.93 -1.01 56.63
N LYS A 14 -0.91 -0.23 56.91
CA LYS A 14 -0.12 0.47 55.87
C LYS A 14 0.56 -0.51 54.91
N THR A 15 1.09 -1.62 55.38
CA THR A 15 1.67 -2.67 54.49
C THR A 15 0.62 -3.35 53.64
N LEU A 16 -0.60 -3.57 54.16
CA LEU A 16 -1.69 -4.15 53.39
C LEU A 16 -2.22 -3.22 52.28
N GLU A 17 -2.33 -1.94 52.58
CA GLU A 17 -2.72 -0.91 51.59
C GLU A 17 -1.67 -0.74 50.52
N SER A 18 -0.39 -0.71 50.86
CA SER A 18 0.73 -0.67 49.92
C SER A 18 0.73 -1.89 48.99
N TYR A 19 0.45 -3.10 49.54
CA TYR A 19 0.37 -4.33 48.75
C TYR A 19 -0.81 -4.35 47.80
N LYS A 20 -1.97 -3.83 48.23
CA LYS A 20 -3.17 -3.72 47.34
C LYS A 20 -2.91 -2.70 46.23
N PHE A 21 -2.30 -1.57 46.54
CA PHE A 21 -1.92 -0.56 45.55
C PHE A 21 -0.92 -1.13 44.53
N MET A 22 0.11 -1.84 44.98
CA MET A 22 1.12 -2.45 44.12
C MET A 22 0.49 -3.52 43.19
N LYS A 23 -0.43 -4.34 43.67
CA LYS A 23 -1.19 -5.28 42.85
C LYS A 23 -2.02 -4.55 41.78
N LEU A 24 -2.72 -3.47 42.15
CA LEU A 24 -3.54 -2.68 41.22
C LEU A 24 -2.67 -2.10 40.10
N VAL A 25 -1.50 -1.54 40.43
CA VAL A 25 -0.54 -1.00 39.45
C VAL A 25 -0.06 -2.10 38.52
N ILE A 26 0.33 -3.26 39.04
CA ILE A 26 0.80 -4.41 38.22
C ILE A 26 -0.31 -4.87 37.28
N PHE A 27 -1.53 -5.06 37.76
CA PHE A 27 -2.65 -5.48 36.93
C PHE A 27 -3.01 -4.45 35.85
N THR A 28 -2.90 -3.15 36.17
CA THR A 28 -3.15 -2.08 35.21
C THR A 28 -2.09 -2.09 34.11
N VAL A 29 -0.80 -2.20 34.46
CA VAL A 29 0.30 -2.24 33.48
C VAL A 29 0.19 -3.50 32.59
N VAL A 30 -0.04 -4.65 33.21
CA VAL A 30 -0.21 -5.92 32.48
C VAL A 30 -1.45 -5.85 31.56
N GLY A 31 -2.58 -5.35 32.05
CA GLY A 31 -3.80 -5.18 31.28
C GLY A 31 -3.62 -4.25 30.09
N LEU A 32 -2.89 -3.14 30.28
CA LEU A 32 -2.57 -2.20 29.20
C LEU A 32 -1.68 -2.84 28.14
N PHE A 33 -0.67 -3.61 28.56
CA PHE A 33 0.23 -4.32 27.64
C PHE A 33 -0.53 -5.36 26.80
N PHE A 34 -1.38 -6.19 27.43
CA PHE A 34 -2.21 -7.15 26.72
C PHE A 34 -3.25 -6.49 25.82
N GLY A 35 -3.85 -5.38 26.26
CA GLY A 35 -4.80 -4.61 25.46
C GLY A 35 -4.20 -4.08 24.16
N VAL A 36 -3.00 -3.49 24.25
CA VAL A 36 -2.25 -2.99 23.09
C VAL A 36 -1.88 -4.16 22.16
N PHE A 37 -1.40 -5.26 22.71
CA PHE A 37 -0.99 -6.43 21.92
C PHE A 37 -2.18 -7.07 21.17
N ILE A 38 -3.31 -7.26 21.86
CA ILE A 38 -4.52 -7.80 21.23
C ILE A 38 -5.08 -6.84 20.18
N GLY A 39 -5.07 -5.54 20.47
CA GLY A 39 -5.47 -4.50 19.52
C GLY A 39 -4.59 -4.52 18.27
N ALA A 40 -3.27 -4.54 18.43
CA ALA A 40 -2.34 -4.60 17.31
C ALA A 40 -2.52 -5.88 16.47
N ALA A 41 -2.69 -7.04 17.12
CA ALA A 41 -2.95 -8.30 16.44
C ALA A 41 -4.28 -8.28 15.65
N TYR A 42 -5.34 -7.73 16.24
CA TYR A 42 -6.64 -7.60 15.56
C TYR A 42 -6.56 -6.68 14.33
N PHE A 43 -5.97 -5.50 14.47
CA PHE A 43 -5.80 -4.57 13.35
C PHE A 43 -4.86 -5.13 12.29
N GLY A 44 -3.78 -5.81 12.69
CA GLY A 44 -2.87 -6.49 11.77
C GLY A 44 -3.57 -7.58 10.96
N MET A 45 -4.36 -8.45 11.60
CA MET A 45 -5.13 -9.48 10.90
C MET A 45 -6.18 -8.87 9.97
N LYS A 46 -6.89 -7.82 10.40
CA LYS A 46 -7.86 -7.12 9.57
C LYS A 46 -7.20 -6.48 8.34
N TYR A 47 -6.02 -5.91 8.49
CA TYR A 47 -5.24 -5.33 7.39
C TYR A 47 -4.81 -6.41 6.39
N LEU A 48 -4.24 -7.51 6.86
CA LEU A 48 -3.83 -8.63 6.02
C LEU A 48 -5.01 -9.31 5.30
N SER A 49 -6.19 -9.33 5.93
CA SER A 49 -7.41 -9.91 5.35
C SER A 49 -8.17 -8.94 4.44
N SER A 50 -7.67 -7.73 4.24
CA SER A 50 -8.38 -6.70 3.44
C SER A 50 -8.41 -7.01 1.95
N GLY A 51 -7.59 -7.97 1.48
CA GLY A 51 -7.47 -8.31 0.06
C GLY A 51 -6.87 -7.18 -0.80
N LYS A 52 -6.29 -6.16 -0.17
CA LYS A 52 -5.69 -5.03 -0.86
C LYS A 52 -4.25 -5.30 -1.29
N LEU A 53 -3.83 -4.64 -2.35
CA LEU A 53 -2.44 -4.63 -2.81
C LEU A 53 -1.59 -3.76 -1.88
N THR A 54 -0.84 -4.39 -0.97
CA THR A 54 -0.09 -3.69 0.08
C THR A 54 1.41 -3.52 -0.23
N SER A 55 1.92 -4.23 -1.24
CA SER A 55 3.34 -4.20 -1.58
C SER A 55 3.57 -4.18 -3.08
N ALA A 56 4.36 -3.23 -3.55
CA ALA A 56 4.80 -3.14 -4.93
C ALA A 56 5.69 -4.35 -5.34
N GLU A 57 6.40 -4.96 -4.40
CA GLU A 57 7.29 -6.09 -4.68
C GLU A 57 6.54 -7.41 -4.88
N TYR A 58 5.33 -7.52 -4.37
CA TYR A 58 4.55 -8.76 -4.49
C TYR A 58 4.33 -9.15 -5.96
N LEU A 59 3.78 -8.24 -6.76
CA LEU A 59 3.50 -8.50 -8.18
C LEU A 59 4.77 -8.72 -9.00
N LYS A 60 5.84 -7.99 -8.69
CA LYS A 60 7.16 -8.20 -9.29
C LYS A 60 7.67 -9.62 -9.06
N ASN A 61 7.56 -10.13 -7.84
CA ASN A 61 8.09 -11.43 -7.47
C ASN A 61 7.24 -12.59 -8.00
N VAL A 62 5.91 -12.43 -8.02
CA VAL A 62 4.97 -13.49 -8.45
C VAL A 62 4.88 -13.56 -9.98
N TYR A 63 4.79 -12.43 -10.66
CA TYR A 63 4.54 -12.36 -12.10
C TYR A 63 5.75 -11.93 -12.93
N SER A 64 6.89 -11.69 -12.31
CA SER A 64 8.12 -11.18 -12.95
C SER A 64 7.91 -9.86 -13.71
N ILE A 65 6.98 -9.02 -13.23
CA ILE A 65 6.64 -7.75 -13.85
C ILE A 65 7.54 -6.66 -13.26
N LYS A 66 8.01 -5.78 -14.13
CA LYS A 66 8.87 -4.67 -13.72
C LYS A 66 8.06 -3.57 -13.01
N ASN A 67 8.52 -3.15 -11.83
CA ASN A 67 8.03 -1.91 -11.23
C ASN A 67 8.67 -0.74 -11.95
N ILE A 68 7.86 0.10 -12.59
CA ILE A 68 8.31 1.27 -13.33
C ILE A 68 8.60 2.41 -12.35
N ALA A 69 7.63 2.73 -11.51
CA ALA A 69 7.75 3.74 -10.47
C ALA A 69 6.75 3.50 -9.34
N VAL A 70 7.10 4.02 -8.17
CA VAL A 70 6.18 4.13 -7.02
C VAL A 70 6.08 5.61 -6.69
N LEU A 71 4.90 6.19 -6.85
CA LEU A 71 4.62 7.56 -6.49
C LEU A 71 4.24 7.62 -5.02
N HIS A 72 4.99 8.36 -4.24
CA HIS A 72 4.67 8.55 -2.83
C HIS A 72 3.83 9.82 -2.67
N GLU A 73 2.62 9.68 -2.13
CA GLU A 73 1.84 10.80 -1.61
C GLU A 73 2.45 11.25 -0.25
N SER A 74 3.69 11.72 -0.28
CA SER A 74 4.34 12.18 0.93
C SER A 74 4.17 13.69 1.10
N SER A 75 4.10 14.14 2.36
CA SER A 75 4.06 15.57 2.72
C SER A 75 5.38 16.32 2.38
N PHE A 76 6.41 15.59 1.97
CA PHE A 76 7.72 16.15 1.62
C PHE A 76 7.80 16.42 0.11
N SER A 77 7.70 17.68 -0.27
CA SER A 77 7.73 18.14 -1.66
C SER A 77 8.92 17.64 -2.50
N LYS A 78 10.07 17.38 -1.88
CA LYS A 78 11.26 16.87 -2.55
C LYS A 78 11.15 15.41 -3.00
N GLU A 79 10.53 14.53 -2.19
CA GLU A 79 10.35 13.12 -2.53
C GLU A 79 9.33 12.95 -3.65
N VAL A 80 8.25 13.73 -3.59
CA VAL A 80 7.23 13.77 -4.64
C VAL A 80 7.82 14.23 -5.97
N ALA A 81 8.65 15.29 -5.96
CA ALA A 81 9.31 15.78 -7.17
C ALA A 81 10.27 14.74 -7.76
N ASN A 82 11.04 14.04 -6.92
CA ASN A 82 11.97 13.01 -7.38
C ASN A 82 11.24 11.78 -7.93
N SER A 83 10.17 11.32 -7.30
CA SER A 83 9.39 10.18 -7.78
C SER A 83 8.72 10.48 -9.12
N LYS A 84 8.21 11.70 -9.30
CA LYS A 84 7.65 12.16 -10.56
C LYS A 84 8.70 12.23 -11.68
N LEU A 85 9.88 12.76 -11.40
CA LEU A 85 10.99 12.81 -12.37
C LEU A 85 11.46 11.40 -12.78
N LEU A 86 11.52 10.47 -11.83
CA LEU A 86 11.85 9.07 -12.12
C LEU A 86 10.79 8.41 -13.00
N LEU A 87 9.52 8.68 -12.74
CA LEU A 87 8.42 8.21 -13.58
C LEU A 87 8.54 8.78 -15.00
N GLU A 88 8.72 10.10 -15.15
CA GLU A 88 8.86 10.76 -16.46
C GLU A 88 10.00 10.15 -17.27
N ASN A 89 11.18 9.98 -16.68
CA ASN A 89 12.34 9.35 -17.33
C ASN A 89 12.07 7.88 -17.71
N ALA A 90 11.41 7.11 -16.85
CA ALA A 90 11.08 5.73 -17.14
C ALA A 90 10.07 5.61 -18.30
N ILE A 91 9.06 6.47 -18.33
CA ILE A 91 8.08 6.54 -19.43
C ILE A 91 8.75 6.94 -20.74
N GLU A 92 9.66 7.91 -20.73
CA GLU A 92 10.43 8.30 -21.92
C GLU A 92 11.22 7.11 -22.50
N ILE A 93 11.89 6.32 -21.64
CA ILE A 93 12.65 5.15 -22.08
C ILE A 93 11.72 4.08 -22.66
N ILE A 94 10.58 3.79 -21.99
CA ILE A 94 9.63 2.76 -22.40
C ILE A 94 8.93 3.14 -23.71
N SER A 95 8.58 4.40 -23.89
CA SER A 95 7.84 4.87 -25.06
C SER A 95 8.70 5.12 -26.30
N LYS A 96 10.03 5.00 -26.18
CA LYS A 96 10.95 5.24 -27.28
C LYS A 96 10.67 4.31 -28.47
N GLY A 97 10.32 4.90 -29.63
CA GLY A 97 9.99 4.17 -30.86
C GLY A 97 8.59 3.56 -30.90
N LYS A 98 7.76 3.82 -29.90
CA LYS A 98 6.37 3.38 -29.83
C LYS A 98 5.43 4.49 -30.32
N LYS A 99 4.28 4.09 -30.89
CA LYS A 99 3.28 5.02 -31.42
C LYS A 99 2.05 5.09 -30.52
N LYS A 100 1.70 3.99 -29.88
CA LYS A 100 0.51 3.87 -29.04
C LYS A 100 0.83 3.14 -27.72
N VAL A 101 0.56 3.79 -26.61
CA VAL A 101 0.67 3.23 -25.26
C VAL A 101 -0.72 3.13 -24.64
N VAL A 102 -1.05 2.00 -24.03
CA VAL A 102 -2.31 1.83 -23.31
C VAL A 102 -2.02 1.77 -21.81
N LEU A 103 -2.74 2.61 -21.08
CA LEU A 103 -2.73 2.64 -19.63
C LEU A 103 -3.92 1.83 -19.12
N VAL A 104 -3.69 0.85 -18.28
CA VAL A 104 -4.73 -0.05 -17.76
C VAL A 104 -4.77 0.07 -16.24
N SER A 105 -5.97 0.06 -15.65
CA SER A 105 -6.14 0.13 -14.20
C SER A 105 -7.43 -0.53 -13.76
N THR A 106 -7.40 -1.18 -12.60
CA THR A 106 -8.61 -1.68 -11.93
C THR A 106 -9.37 -0.57 -11.18
N LEU A 107 -8.75 0.60 -11.03
CA LEU A 107 -9.29 1.75 -10.28
C LEU A 107 -10.00 2.75 -11.18
N ASP A 108 -10.82 3.59 -10.56
CA ASP A 108 -11.42 4.72 -11.25
C ASP A 108 -10.37 5.82 -11.51
N GLY A 109 -10.51 6.52 -12.64
CA GLY A 109 -9.53 7.54 -13.07
C GLY A 109 -9.24 8.64 -12.04
N LYS A 110 -10.16 8.88 -11.08
CA LYS A 110 -9.94 9.87 -10.00
C LYS A 110 -8.86 9.42 -9.01
N GLU A 111 -8.76 8.12 -8.74
CA GLU A 111 -7.83 7.56 -7.75
C GLU A 111 -6.39 7.51 -8.28
N ILE A 112 -6.24 7.43 -9.60
CA ILE A 112 -4.96 7.38 -10.32
C ILE A 112 -4.64 8.67 -11.09
N ALA A 113 -5.42 9.74 -10.88
CA ALA A 113 -5.33 10.97 -11.68
C ALA A 113 -3.91 11.55 -11.73
N ASN A 114 -3.22 11.62 -10.60
CA ASN A 114 -1.86 12.18 -10.53
C ASN A 114 -0.85 11.38 -11.38
N ALA A 115 -0.92 10.05 -11.34
CA ALA A 115 -0.05 9.17 -12.12
C ALA A 115 -0.41 9.27 -13.61
N THR A 116 -1.69 9.20 -13.94
CA THR A 116 -2.17 9.31 -15.31
C THR A 116 -1.80 10.65 -15.93
N GLU A 117 -1.94 11.76 -15.20
CA GLU A 117 -1.56 13.10 -15.67
C GLU A 117 -0.06 13.19 -15.96
N ALA A 118 0.79 12.67 -15.05
CA ALA A 118 2.24 12.68 -15.23
C ALA A 118 2.65 11.88 -16.47
N ILE A 119 2.07 10.69 -16.65
CA ILE A 119 2.35 9.80 -17.79
C ILE A 119 1.85 10.44 -19.09
N SER A 120 0.58 10.91 -19.12
CA SER A 120 -0.02 11.50 -20.31
C SER A 120 0.72 12.74 -20.78
N ASN A 121 1.15 13.60 -19.86
CA ASN A 121 1.96 14.78 -20.18
C ASN A 121 3.30 14.39 -20.82
N THR A 122 3.93 13.34 -20.32
CA THR A 122 5.20 12.84 -20.88
C THR A 122 5.00 12.23 -22.27
N LEU A 123 4.00 11.37 -22.45
CA LEU A 123 3.67 10.75 -23.74
C LEU A 123 3.29 11.79 -24.79
N SER A 124 2.51 12.80 -24.40
CA SER A 124 2.11 13.90 -25.28
C SER A 124 3.29 14.72 -25.77
N LYS A 125 4.27 15.00 -24.89
CA LYS A 125 5.53 15.68 -25.28
C LYS A 125 6.35 14.89 -26.31
N LEU A 126 6.26 13.57 -26.26
CA LEU A 126 6.96 12.66 -27.18
C LEU A 126 6.18 12.36 -28.45
N GLY A 127 4.96 12.88 -28.59
CA GLY A 127 4.07 12.61 -29.74
C GLY A 127 3.54 11.18 -29.78
N VAL A 128 3.51 10.48 -28.63
CA VAL A 128 2.96 9.13 -28.49
C VAL A 128 1.49 9.22 -28.12
N SER A 129 0.62 8.54 -28.85
CA SER A 129 -0.79 8.44 -28.48
C SER A 129 -0.98 7.52 -27.28
N PHE A 130 -1.94 7.84 -26.43
CA PHE A 130 -2.27 6.99 -25.28
C PHE A 130 -3.79 6.90 -25.08
N ASP A 131 -4.21 5.75 -24.55
CA ASP A 131 -5.59 5.51 -24.11
C ASP A 131 -5.56 5.02 -22.65
N LEU A 132 -6.51 5.47 -21.84
CA LEU A 132 -6.75 4.94 -20.50
C LEU A 132 -7.94 3.99 -20.56
N VAL A 133 -7.70 2.76 -20.20
CA VAL A 133 -8.69 1.68 -20.27
C VAL A 133 -8.91 1.12 -18.87
N LYS A 134 -10.17 0.96 -18.50
CA LYS A 134 -10.56 0.27 -17.28
C LYS A 134 -10.94 -1.18 -17.61
N ASP A 135 -10.61 -2.09 -16.69
CA ASP A 135 -10.99 -3.51 -16.76
C ASP A 135 -10.64 -4.22 -18.09
N CYS A 136 -9.43 -3.96 -18.61
CA CYS A 136 -8.88 -4.65 -19.78
C CYS A 136 -9.83 -4.75 -21.00
N GLU A 137 -10.21 -3.63 -21.60
CA GLU A 137 -10.84 -3.63 -22.92
C GLU A 137 -9.85 -4.15 -23.98
N LEU A 138 -9.94 -5.43 -24.30
CA LEU A 138 -8.98 -6.18 -25.14
C LEU A 138 -8.69 -5.54 -26.49
N LYS A 139 -9.67 -4.87 -27.10
CA LYS A 139 -9.50 -4.27 -28.43
C LYS A 139 -8.39 -3.23 -28.46
N GLU A 140 -8.35 -2.36 -27.45
CA GLU A 140 -7.35 -1.29 -27.38
C GLU A 140 -5.95 -1.84 -27.04
N ILE A 141 -5.91 -2.90 -26.24
CA ILE A 141 -4.67 -3.53 -25.77
C ILE A 141 -3.96 -4.28 -26.92
N ILE A 142 -4.71 -5.03 -27.77
CA ILE A 142 -4.15 -5.84 -28.86
C ILE A 142 -3.42 -4.96 -29.91
N TYR A 143 -3.89 -3.73 -30.10
CA TYR A 143 -3.30 -2.81 -31.08
C TYR A 143 -2.33 -1.79 -30.47
N SER A 144 -1.93 -2.00 -29.23
CA SER A 144 -0.95 -1.14 -28.56
C SER A 144 0.49 -1.64 -28.75
N ASP A 145 1.43 -0.70 -28.75
CA ASP A 145 2.87 -1.01 -28.77
C ASP A 145 3.42 -1.26 -27.36
N ALA A 146 2.70 -0.79 -26.34
CA ALA A 146 3.03 -1.00 -24.92
C ALA A 146 1.78 -0.90 -24.06
N VAL A 147 1.79 -1.66 -22.97
CA VAL A 147 0.79 -1.61 -21.90
C VAL A 147 1.49 -1.30 -20.59
N ILE A 148 0.95 -0.33 -19.86
CA ILE A 148 1.40 0.05 -18.52
C ILE A 148 0.22 -0.08 -17.58
N VAL A 149 0.36 -0.88 -16.54
CA VAL A 149 -0.65 -1.00 -15.49
C VAL A 149 -0.43 0.09 -14.45
N ILE A 150 -1.51 0.75 -14.01
CA ILE A 150 -1.48 1.78 -12.98
C ILE A 150 -2.36 1.33 -11.83
N GLU A 151 -1.77 1.12 -10.66
CA GLU A 151 -2.47 0.68 -9.46
C GLU A 151 -2.08 1.56 -8.27
N LYS A 152 -2.90 1.58 -7.22
CA LYS A 152 -2.62 2.32 -6.00
C LYS A 152 -2.49 1.36 -4.82
N LEU A 153 -1.37 1.46 -4.11
CA LEU A 153 -1.15 0.66 -2.89
C LEU A 153 -2.22 0.98 -1.84
N ASP A 154 -2.63 -0.04 -1.10
CA ASP A 154 -3.67 0.03 -0.06
C ASP A 154 -5.08 0.41 -0.54
N VAL A 155 -5.26 0.62 -1.84
CA VAL A 155 -6.56 0.92 -2.47
C VAL A 155 -6.97 -0.19 -3.43
N SER A 156 -6.10 -0.56 -4.39
CA SER A 156 -6.35 -1.60 -5.37
C SER A 156 -6.58 -2.96 -4.71
N LEU A 157 -7.54 -3.72 -5.22
CA LEU A 157 -7.79 -5.09 -4.77
C LEU A 157 -6.79 -6.04 -5.42
N LEU A 158 -6.10 -6.82 -4.60
CA LEU A 158 -5.06 -7.75 -5.05
C LEU A 158 -5.60 -8.74 -6.09
N ASP A 159 -6.78 -9.32 -5.86
CA ASP A 159 -7.38 -10.30 -6.77
C ASP A 159 -7.78 -9.67 -8.12
N ALA A 160 -8.29 -8.43 -8.11
CA ALA A 160 -8.63 -7.71 -9.34
C ALA A 160 -7.36 -7.44 -10.16
N THR A 161 -6.31 -6.89 -9.53
CA THR A 161 -5.03 -6.63 -10.20
C THR A 161 -4.38 -7.91 -10.71
N ARG A 162 -4.45 -9.02 -9.96
CA ARG A 162 -3.97 -10.33 -10.42
C ARG A 162 -4.68 -10.80 -11.68
N ASN A 163 -6.02 -10.79 -11.66
CA ASN A 163 -6.83 -11.22 -12.79
C ASN A 163 -6.51 -10.37 -14.04
N GLU A 164 -6.33 -9.07 -13.87
CA GLU A 164 -5.96 -8.17 -14.96
C GLU A 164 -4.58 -8.52 -15.54
N ILE A 165 -3.58 -8.74 -14.70
CA ILE A 165 -2.24 -9.13 -15.12
C ILE A 165 -2.26 -10.49 -15.83
N GLU A 166 -2.94 -11.49 -15.28
CA GLU A 166 -3.07 -12.81 -15.85
C GLU A 166 -3.76 -12.75 -17.22
N LEU A 167 -4.76 -11.91 -17.37
CA LEU A 167 -5.43 -11.65 -18.62
C LEU A 167 -4.48 -11.03 -19.64
N LEU A 168 -3.76 -9.97 -19.29
CA LEU A 168 -2.76 -9.34 -20.15
C LEU A 168 -1.67 -10.31 -20.62
N GLN A 169 -1.17 -11.15 -19.71
CA GLN A 169 -0.18 -12.17 -20.03
C GLN A 169 -0.75 -13.28 -20.95
N SER A 170 -1.99 -13.71 -20.72
CA SER A 170 -2.64 -14.74 -21.54
C SER A 170 -2.81 -14.30 -22.99
N TYR A 171 -3.08 -13.03 -23.22
CA TYR A 171 -3.17 -12.42 -24.56
C TYR A 171 -1.82 -11.97 -25.12
N LYS A 172 -0.72 -12.23 -24.42
CA LYS A 172 0.63 -11.78 -24.80
C LYS A 172 0.70 -10.28 -25.07
N ALA A 173 -0.07 -9.49 -24.31
CA ALA A 173 -0.01 -8.04 -24.38
C ALA A 173 1.43 -7.55 -24.13
N PRO A 174 1.89 -6.49 -24.80
CA PRO A 174 3.23 -5.94 -24.59
C PRO A 174 3.32 -5.18 -23.25
N LEU A 175 3.21 -5.93 -22.15
CA LEU A 175 3.22 -5.40 -20.78
C LEU A 175 4.63 -4.95 -20.40
N GLU A 176 4.81 -3.66 -20.19
CA GLU A 176 6.11 -3.05 -19.85
C GLU A 176 6.36 -3.00 -18.34
N GLY A 177 5.30 -2.88 -17.54
CA GLY A 177 5.41 -2.86 -16.10
C GLY A 177 4.24 -2.19 -15.39
N ILE A 178 4.44 -1.93 -14.09
CA ILE A 178 3.43 -1.35 -13.21
C ILE A 178 3.95 -0.03 -12.64
N VAL A 179 3.06 0.96 -12.60
CA VAL A 179 3.22 2.21 -11.87
C VAL A 179 2.29 2.17 -10.66
N TYR A 180 2.80 2.47 -9.49
CA TYR A 180 2.00 2.59 -8.27
C TYR A 180 1.78 4.08 -7.97
N ALA A 181 0.50 4.50 -7.96
CA ALA A 181 0.03 5.86 -7.71
C ALA A 181 -0.16 6.15 -6.21
#